data_e632d274eb95d060b664ad1aea4a4ddf
#
_entry.id   e632d274eb95d060b664ad1aea4a4ddf
#
_cell.length_a   1.000
_cell.length_b   1.000
_cell.length_c   1.000
_cell.angle_alpha   90.00
_cell.angle_beta   90.00
_cell.angle_gamma   90.00
#
_symmetry.space_group_name_H-M   'P 1'
#
loop_
_entity.id
_entity.type
_entity.pdbx_description
1 polymer ?
#
loop_
_entity_poly.entity_id
_entity_poly.type
_entity_poly.pdbx_seq_one_letter_code
_entity_poly.pdbx_strand_id
1 'polypeptide(L)'
;STNLGGGSVTSFPVIETLAGDVSAYISTNVISITDGQIFLSADLFLSGIKPAIDVGLSVTRVGSAAQWDGMKLVASSYKLEIAQFVELQAFSQFASDLGEETKARLARGRRLVEMLKQFTGAPMSLMSQVGILSMAGQDLIKDLAIEDIRLFLNMYLTIPAWVFLFLP
;
A
#
# COMPACT_ATOMS: atom_id res chain seq x y z
N SER A 1 -8.39 -15.86 -25.82
CA SER A 1 -7.87 -16.23 -27.14
C SER A 1 -8.35 -15.20 -28.17
N THR A 2 -7.45 -14.70 -29.02
CA THR A 2 -7.77 -13.75 -30.09
C THR A 2 -8.82 -14.31 -31.06
N ASN A 3 -8.83 -15.63 -31.26
CA ASN A 3 -9.83 -16.32 -32.12
C ASN A 3 -11.26 -16.30 -31.57
N LEU A 4 -11.44 -15.92 -30.30
CA LEU A 4 -12.72 -15.79 -29.61
C LEU A 4 -13.06 -14.34 -29.25
N GLY A 5 -12.48 -13.38 -29.95
CA GLY A 5 -12.71 -11.94 -29.71
C GLY A 5 -11.78 -11.29 -28.69
N GLY A 6 -10.80 -12.01 -28.16
CA GLY A 6 -9.91 -11.52 -27.11
C GLY A 6 -10.56 -11.43 -25.73
N GLY A 7 -9.88 -10.79 -24.80
CA GLY A 7 -10.34 -10.59 -23.42
C GLY A 7 -9.43 -11.23 -22.38
N SER A 8 -9.67 -10.92 -21.12
CA SER A 8 -8.94 -11.44 -19.98
C SER A 8 -9.88 -11.96 -18.90
N VAL A 9 -9.42 -12.95 -18.14
CA VAL A 9 -10.11 -13.47 -16.96
C VAL A 9 -9.13 -13.42 -15.79
N THR A 10 -9.57 -12.81 -14.70
CA THR A 10 -8.80 -12.80 -13.45
C THR A 10 -9.58 -13.57 -12.40
N SER A 11 -8.93 -14.52 -11.73
CA SER A 11 -9.50 -15.29 -10.64
C SER A 11 -8.88 -14.87 -9.31
N PHE A 12 -9.71 -14.64 -8.30
CA PHE A 12 -9.30 -14.34 -6.93
C PHE A 12 -9.78 -15.47 -5.99
N PRO A 13 -9.02 -16.56 -5.86
CA PRO A 13 -9.34 -17.56 -4.85
C PRO A 13 -9.08 -16.98 -3.46
N VAL A 14 -10.05 -17.13 -2.56
CA VAL A 14 -9.96 -16.68 -1.16
C VAL A 14 -9.84 -17.92 -0.29
N ILE A 15 -8.79 -17.96 0.54
CA ILE A 15 -8.55 -19.03 1.50
C ILE A 15 -8.38 -18.45 2.90
N GLU A 16 -8.84 -19.19 3.89
CA GLU A 16 -8.64 -18.86 5.29
C GLU A 16 -7.33 -19.46 5.78
N THR A 17 -6.57 -18.66 6.54
CA THR A 17 -5.38 -19.12 7.26
C THR A 17 -5.67 -19.18 8.75
N LEU A 18 -5.36 -20.29 9.41
CA LEU A 18 -5.49 -20.40 10.86
C LEU A 18 -4.33 -19.65 11.52
N ALA A 19 -4.65 -18.66 12.35
CA ALA A 19 -3.67 -17.83 13.04
C ALA A 19 -2.59 -17.18 12.13
N GLY A 20 -2.92 -16.93 10.87
CA GLY A 20 -1.98 -16.34 9.91
C GLY A 20 -0.94 -17.33 9.34
N ASP A 21 -1.08 -18.63 9.59
CA ASP A 21 -0.15 -19.63 9.11
C ASP A 21 -0.32 -19.88 7.59
N VAL A 22 0.61 -19.31 6.82
CA VAL A 22 0.70 -19.51 5.37
C VAL A 22 1.43 -20.78 4.97
N SER A 23 2.06 -21.47 5.92
CA SER A 23 2.80 -22.72 5.66
C SER A 23 1.90 -23.95 5.63
N ALA A 24 0.63 -23.82 5.99
CA ALA A 24 -0.36 -24.88 5.93
C ALA A 24 -0.51 -25.43 4.50
N TYR A 25 -0.87 -26.71 4.40
CA TYR A 25 -0.93 -27.44 3.12
C TYR A 25 -1.80 -26.76 2.06
N ILE A 26 -2.99 -26.28 2.41
CA ILE A 26 -3.89 -25.60 1.47
C ILE A 26 -3.28 -24.27 1.02
N SER A 27 -2.78 -23.46 1.94
CA SER A 27 -2.16 -22.18 1.64
C SER A 27 -0.97 -22.31 0.70
N THR A 28 -0.05 -23.23 0.98
CA THR A 28 1.14 -23.48 0.14
C THR A 28 0.79 -23.95 -1.26
N ASN A 29 -0.23 -24.81 -1.40
CA ASN A 29 -0.69 -25.25 -2.70
C ASN A 29 -1.28 -24.09 -3.52
N VAL A 30 -2.15 -23.29 -2.93
CA VAL A 30 -2.77 -22.15 -3.62
C VAL A 30 -1.71 -21.09 -4.00
N ILE A 31 -0.77 -20.79 -3.11
CA ILE A 31 0.34 -19.87 -3.40
C ILE A 31 1.20 -20.40 -4.57
N SER A 32 1.40 -21.71 -4.65
CA SER A 32 2.22 -22.31 -5.70
C SER A 32 1.60 -22.25 -7.09
N ILE A 33 0.27 -22.30 -7.19
CA ILE A 33 -0.48 -22.34 -8.47
C ILE A 33 -0.98 -20.96 -8.91
N THR A 34 -0.94 -19.95 -8.05
CA THR A 34 -1.35 -18.57 -8.36
C THR A 34 -0.16 -17.69 -8.73
N ASP A 35 -0.41 -16.57 -9.39
CA ASP A 35 0.63 -15.60 -9.78
C ASP A 35 0.96 -14.58 -8.69
N GLY A 36 0.58 -14.86 -7.47
CA GLY A 36 0.84 -14.04 -6.30
C GLY A 36 -0.25 -14.16 -5.26
N GLN A 37 -0.05 -13.50 -4.13
CA GLN A 37 -1.01 -13.48 -3.03
C GLN A 37 -1.12 -12.08 -2.43
N ILE A 38 -2.31 -11.76 -1.93
CA ILE A 38 -2.59 -10.62 -1.07
C ILE A 38 -2.86 -11.19 0.33
N PHE A 39 -1.98 -10.90 1.28
CA PHE A 39 -2.10 -11.37 2.65
C PHE A 39 -2.82 -10.33 3.52
N LEU A 40 -3.91 -10.73 4.17
CA LEU A 40 -4.67 -9.91 5.11
C LEU A 40 -4.29 -10.30 6.53
N SER A 41 -3.84 -9.32 7.32
CA SER A 41 -3.41 -9.51 8.70
C SER A 41 -4.49 -9.06 9.68
N ALA A 42 -4.86 -9.93 10.62
CA ALA A 42 -5.76 -9.58 11.71
C ALA A 42 -5.17 -8.49 12.62
N ASP A 43 -3.88 -8.52 12.88
CA ASP A 43 -3.19 -7.54 13.72
C ASP A 43 -3.22 -6.14 13.11
N LEU A 44 -2.99 -6.02 11.80
CA LEU A 44 -3.14 -4.75 11.08
C LEU A 44 -4.58 -4.25 11.13
N PHE A 45 -5.56 -5.13 10.99
CA PHE A 45 -6.97 -4.77 11.08
C PHE A 45 -7.33 -4.23 12.46
N LEU A 46 -6.91 -4.92 13.53
CA LEU A 46 -7.15 -4.52 14.92
C LEU A 46 -6.43 -3.21 15.28
N SER A 47 -5.26 -2.96 14.67
CA SER A 47 -4.55 -1.68 14.83
C SER A 47 -5.15 -0.51 14.03
N GLY A 48 -6.25 -0.74 13.30
CA GLY A 48 -6.96 0.29 12.54
C GLY A 48 -6.37 0.58 11.16
N ILE A 49 -5.45 -0.25 10.67
CA ILE A 49 -4.92 -0.15 9.31
C ILE A 49 -5.88 -0.86 8.35
N LYS A 50 -6.53 -0.09 7.49
CA LYS A 50 -7.50 -0.59 6.50
C LYS A 50 -7.20 0.00 5.12
N PRO A 51 -7.06 -0.85 4.07
CA PRO A 51 -7.13 -2.32 4.09
C PRO A 51 -5.98 -2.94 4.89
N ALA A 52 -6.26 -4.05 5.57
CA ALA A 52 -5.31 -4.73 6.46
C ALA A 52 -4.33 -5.62 5.69
N ILE A 53 -3.73 -5.07 4.63
CA ILE A 53 -2.82 -5.78 3.74
C ILE A 53 -1.40 -5.73 4.29
N ASP A 54 -0.82 -6.89 4.55
CA ASP A 54 0.60 -7.00 4.85
C ASP A 54 1.41 -6.90 3.55
N VAL A 55 2.11 -5.78 3.39
CA VAL A 55 2.90 -5.48 2.18
C VAL A 55 4.14 -6.38 2.07
N GLY A 56 4.67 -6.85 3.20
CA GLY A 56 5.83 -7.75 3.25
C GLY A 56 5.49 -9.15 2.76
N LEU A 57 4.38 -9.70 3.24
CA LEU A 57 3.91 -11.05 2.90
C LEU A 57 3.15 -11.11 1.58
N SER A 58 2.68 -9.97 1.08
CA SER A 58 2.00 -9.89 -0.22
C SER A 58 3.02 -9.83 -1.36
N VAL A 59 2.88 -10.74 -2.30
CA VAL A 59 3.84 -10.92 -3.41
C VAL A 59 3.09 -11.06 -4.72
N THR A 60 3.67 -10.55 -5.80
CA THR A 60 3.22 -10.79 -7.17
C THR A 60 4.35 -11.32 -8.04
N ARG A 61 4.09 -12.33 -8.87
CA ARG A 61 5.05 -12.85 -9.86
C ARG A 61 5.09 -11.98 -11.10
N VAL A 62 3.99 -11.34 -11.45
CA VAL A 62 3.89 -10.43 -12.62
C VAL A 62 4.64 -9.13 -12.36
N GLY A 63 4.61 -8.66 -11.11
CA GLY A 63 5.31 -7.46 -10.68
C GLY A 63 4.86 -6.20 -11.42
N SER A 64 5.81 -5.32 -11.68
CA SER A 64 5.56 -4.03 -12.34
C SER A 64 5.16 -4.16 -13.81
N ALA A 65 5.29 -5.33 -14.45
CA ALA A 65 4.92 -5.51 -15.85
C ALA A 65 3.42 -5.28 -16.11
N ALA A 66 2.57 -5.51 -15.11
CA ALA A 66 1.13 -5.26 -15.20
C ALA A 66 0.71 -3.84 -14.79
N GLN A 67 1.63 -3.01 -14.31
CA GLN A 67 1.33 -1.64 -13.87
C GLN A 67 1.38 -0.66 -15.03
N TRP A 68 0.56 0.38 -14.95
CA TRP A 68 0.67 1.56 -15.79
C TRP A 68 2.00 2.29 -15.54
N ASP A 69 2.55 2.93 -16.56
CA ASP A 69 3.87 3.56 -16.44
C ASP A 69 3.94 4.63 -15.35
N GLY A 70 2.90 5.46 -15.20
CA GLY A 70 2.81 6.42 -14.10
C GLY A 70 2.82 5.76 -12.72
N MET A 71 2.14 4.63 -12.56
CA MET A 71 2.17 3.86 -11.30
C MET A 71 3.54 3.24 -11.04
N LYS A 72 4.20 2.68 -12.07
CA LYS A 72 5.58 2.15 -11.94
C LYS A 72 6.53 3.22 -11.41
N LEU A 73 6.41 4.44 -11.95
CA LEU A 73 7.29 5.54 -11.58
C LEU A 73 7.18 5.90 -10.11
N VAL A 74 5.96 5.98 -9.58
CA VAL A 74 5.72 6.46 -8.22
C VAL A 74 5.71 5.34 -7.16
N ALA A 75 5.35 4.10 -7.51
CA ALA A 75 5.17 3.03 -6.54
C ALA A 75 6.45 2.23 -6.24
N SER A 76 7.49 2.37 -7.04
CA SER A 76 8.69 1.51 -6.98
C SER A 76 9.42 1.55 -5.63
N SER A 77 9.48 2.70 -4.97
CA SER A 77 10.18 2.89 -3.69
C SER A 77 9.34 2.54 -2.46
N TYR A 78 8.00 2.61 -2.58
CA TYR A 78 7.13 2.52 -1.41
C TYR A 78 7.17 1.20 -0.66
N LYS A 79 7.27 0.08 -1.39
CA LYS A 79 7.36 -1.24 -0.75
C LYS A 79 8.58 -1.32 0.17
N LEU A 80 9.70 -0.79 -0.30
CA LEU A 80 10.96 -0.77 0.46
C LEU A 80 10.85 0.18 1.66
N GLU A 81 10.30 1.38 1.46
CA GLU A 81 10.14 2.36 2.53
C GLU A 81 9.22 1.86 3.65
N ILE A 82 8.12 1.19 3.30
CA ILE A 82 7.21 0.59 4.29
C ILE A 82 7.88 -0.57 5.03
N ALA A 83 8.64 -1.43 4.33
CA ALA A 83 9.37 -2.53 4.95
C ALA A 83 10.39 -1.99 5.97
N GLN A 84 11.17 -0.98 5.58
CA GLN A 84 12.13 -0.31 6.47
C GLN A 84 11.44 0.35 7.67
N PHE A 85 10.28 0.97 7.46
CA PHE A 85 9.50 1.56 8.55
C PHE A 85 9.04 0.52 9.56
N VAL A 86 8.50 -0.62 9.10
CA VAL A 86 8.03 -1.71 9.99
C VAL A 86 9.20 -2.26 10.81
N GLU A 87 10.36 -2.46 10.20
CA GLU A 87 11.57 -2.91 10.87
C GLU A 87 12.04 -1.90 11.92
N LEU A 88 12.15 -0.62 11.55
CA LEU A 88 12.53 0.45 12.46
C LEU A 88 11.53 0.63 13.60
N GLN A 89 10.23 0.47 13.33
CA GLN A 89 9.18 0.57 14.35
C GLN A 89 9.32 -0.55 15.39
N ALA A 90 9.58 -1.78 14.96
CA ALA A 90 9.83 -2.88 15.87
C ALA A 90 11.07 -2.62 16.74
N PHE A 91 12.15 -2.08 16.15
CA PHE A 91 13.37 -1.76 16.85
C PHE A 91 13.20 -0.62 17.85
N SER A 92 12.38 0.38 17.50
CA SER A 92 12.14 1.57 18.34
C SER A 92 11.45 1.25 19.67
N GLN A 93 10.77 0.12 19.79
CA GLN A 93 10.16 -0.33 21.05
C GLN A 93 11.19 -0.73 22.10
N PHE A 94 12.40 -1.08 21.68
CA PHE A 94 13.46 -1.55 22.56
C PHE A 94 14.57 -0.51 22.77
N ALA A 95 14.64 0.52 21.94
CA ALA A 95 15.68 1.54 22.01
C ALA A 95 15.18 2.76 22.80
N SER A 96 15.85 3.05 23.93
CA SER A 96 15.53 4.20 24.78
C SER A 96 15.97 5.54 24.19
N ASP A 97 16.93 5.54 23.26
CA ASP A 97 17.46 6.75 22.63
C ASP A 97 17.64 6.55 21.13
N LEU A 98 16.78 7.22 20.36
CA LEU A 98 16.81 7.18 18.91
C LEU A 98 17.44 8.46 18.37
N GLY A 99 18.43 8.32 17.50
CA GLY A 99 19.00 9.45 16.78
C GLY A 99 17.93 10.20 15.94
N GLU A 100 18.17 11.49 15.71
CA GLU A 100 17.22 12.37 14.99
C GLU A 100 16.87 11.85 13.58
N GLU A 101 17.83 11.27 12.88
CA GLU A 101 17.58 10.67 11.56
C GLU A 101 16.60 9.51 11.63
N THR A 102 16.72 8.64 12.63
CA THR A 102 15.80 7.51 12.83
C THR A 102 14.41 8.00 13.20
N LYS A 103 14.30 9.04 14.03
CA LYS A 103 13.02 9.69 14.36
C LYS A 103 12.35 10.26 13.11
N ALA A 104 13.11 10.93 12.24
CA ALA A 104 12.61 11.49 10.99
C ALA A 104 12.08 10.38 10.05
N ARG A 105 12.82 9.28 9.90
CA ARG A 105 12.41 8.11 9.09
C ARG A 105 11.12 7.46 9.65
N LEU A 106 11.00 7.32 10.96
CA LEU A 106 9.81 6.82 11.61
C LEU A 106 8.60 7.74 11.40
N ALA A 107 8.80 9.06 11.52
CA ALA A 107 7.76 10.04 11.29
C ALA A 107 7.27 10.00 9.82
N ARG A 108 8.20 9.89 8.85
CA ARG A 108 7.88 9.70 7.43
C ARG A 108 7.08 8.42 7.21
N GLY A 109 7.55 7.29 7.72
CA GLY A 109 6.88 6.00 7.57
C GLY A 109 5.46 5.98 8.15
N ARG A 110 5.23 6.62 9.30
CA ARG A 110 3.89 6.77 9.87
C ARG A 110 2.95 7.54 8.94
N ARG A 111 3.43 8.64 8.33
CA ARG A 111 2.65 9.41 7.35
C ARG A 111 2.33 8.56 6.11
N LEU A 112 3.29 7.79 5.59
CA LEU A 112 3.08 6.90 4.45
C LEU A 112 1.99 5.86 4.75
N VAL A 113 2.05 5.21 5.92
CA VAL A 113 1.02 4.25 6.33
C VAL A 113 -0.35 4.91 6.45
N GLU A 114 -0.42 6.13 7.00
CA GLU A 114 -1.69 6.87 7.11
C GLU A 114 -2.27 7.22 5.74
N MET A 115 -1.44 7.61 4.78
CA MET A 115 -1.87 7.89 3.40
C MET A 115 -2.41 6.68 2.66
N LEU A 116 -1.95 5.48 3.00
CA LEU A 116 -2.41 4.24 2.37
C LEU A 116 -3.73 3.71 2.95
N LYS A 117 -4.20 4.27 4.07
CA LYS A 117 -5.49 3.87 4.64
C LYS A 117 -6.64 4.33 3.75
N GLN A 118 -7.61 3.45 3.56
CA GLN A 118 -8.79 3.69 2.74
C GLN A 118 -10.07 3.45 3.55
N PHE A 119 -11.12 4.16 3.20
CA PHE A 119 -12.45 3.89 3.75
C PHE A 119 -13.02 2.61 3.14
N THR A 120 -13.79 1.89 3.94
CA THR A 120 -14.49 0.69 3.47
C THR A 120 -15.47 1.06 2.36
N GLY A 121 -15.39 0.36 1.24
CA GLY A 121 -16.28 0.59 0.10
C GLY A 121 -16.01 1.86 -0.71
N ALA A 122 -14.86 2.53 -0.48
CA ALA A 122 -14.47 3.73 -1.21
C ALA A 122 -13.23 3.46 -2.09
N PRO A 123 -13.39 2.82 -3.25
CA PRO A 123 -12.29 2.57 -4.16
C PRO A 123 -11.77 3.87 -4.77
N MET A 124 -10.46 3.97 -4.93
CA MET A 124 -9.83 5.12 -5.55
C MET A 124 -9.56 4.88 -7.03
N SER A 125 -9.73 5.94 -7.85
CA SER A 125 -9.33 5.90 -9.26
C SER A 125 -7.81 5.72 -9.37
N LEU A 126 -7.34 5.19 -10.51
CA LEU A 126 -5.91 5.05 -10.77
C LEU A 126 -5.17 6.40 -10.69
N MET A 127 -5.78 7.46 -11.23
CA MET A 127 -5.20 8.81 -11.19
C MET A 127 -5.07 9.34 -9.77
N SER A 128 -6.08 9.11 -8.94
CA SER A 128 -6.04 9.48 -7.52
C SER A 128 -4.94 8.73 -6.77
N GLN A 129 -4.77 7.43 -7.04
CA GLN A 129 -3.70 6.63 -6.46
C GLN A 129 -2.31 7.14 -6.85
N VAL A 130 -2.07 7.39 -8.14
CA VAL A 130 -0.81 7.93 -8.64
C VAL A 130 -0.51 9.30 -8.02
N GLY A 131 -1.51 10.17 -7.94
CA GLY A 131 -1.36 11.49 -7.34
C GLY A 131 -1.00 11.44 -5.86
N ILE A 132 -1.70 10.62 -5.06
CA ILE A 132 -1.41 10.42 -3.64
C ILE A 132 0.02 9.92 -3.44
N LEU A 133 0.42 8.89 -4.19
CA LEU A 133 1.77 8.36 -4.12
C LEU A 133 2.82 9.40 -4.55
N SER A 134 2.57 10.15 -5.61
CA SER A 134 3.48 11.21 -6.06
C SER A 134 3.70 12.27 -4.99
N MET A 135 2.63 12.74 -4.33
CA MET A 135 2.74 13.71 -3.23
C MET A 135 3.56 13.18 -2.05
N ALA A 136 3.37 11.92 -1.71
CA ALA A 136 4.15 11.27 -0.65
C ALA A 136 5.64 11.15 -1.03
N GLY A 137 5.94 10.81 -2.28
CA GLY A 137 7.32 10.68 -2.80
C GLY A 137 8.09 12.00 -2.81
N GLN A 138 7.41 13.09 -3.07
CA GLN A 138 8.01 14.44 -3.13
C GLN A 138 8.08 15.15 -1.78
N ASP A 139 7.84 14.46 -0.66
CA ASP A 139 7.82 15.03 0.68
C ASP A 139 6.87 16.22 0.89
N LEU A 140 5.86 16.37 0.04
CA LEU A 140 4.88 17.47 0.15
C LEU A 140 4.06 17.40 1.45
N ILE A 141 4.06 16.24 2.09
CA ILE A 141 3.35 15.98 3.34
C ILE A 141 4.24 16.01 4.58
N LYS A 142 5.52 16.36 4.44
CA LYS A 142 6.49 16.28 5.56
C LYS A 142 6.10 17.14 6.77
N ASP A 143 5.47 18.29 6.51
CA ASP A 143 5.09 19.27 7.52
C ASP A 143 3.64 19.09 8.03
N LEU A 144 2.88 18.13 7.44
CA LEU A 144 1.52 17.84 7.90
C LEU A 144 1.56 17.01 9.19
N ALA A 145 0.69 17.36 10.15
CA ALA A 145 0.40 16.50 11.29
C ALA A 145 -0.30 15.20 10.81
N ILE A 146 -0.06 14.10 11.51
CA ILE A 146 -0.60 12.79 11.12
C ILE A 146 -2.13 12.81 11.10
N GLU A 147 -2.72 13.52 12.05
CA GLU A 147 -4.16 13.69 12.20
C GLU A 147 -4.80 14.42 11.01
N ASP A 148 -4.07 15.35 10.39
CA ASP A 148 -4.53 16.17 9.28
C ASP A 148 -4.41 15.46 7.92
N ILE A 149 -3.61 14.41 7.82
CA ILE A 149 -3.41 13.66 6.56
C ILE A 149 -4.76 13.16 6.02
N ARG A 150 -5.61 12.67 6.89
CA ARG A 150 -6.92 12.14 6.50
C ARG A 150 -7.86 13.21 5.95
N LEU A 151 -7.85 14.39 6.56
CA LEU A 151 -8.59 15.55 6.06
C LEU A 151 -8.02 16.00 4.70
N PHE A 152 -6.71 16.08 4.59
CA PHE A 152 -6.03 16.43 3.34
C PHE A 152 -6.38 15.46 2.20
N LEU A 153 -6.35 14.14 2.45
CA LEU A 153 -6.73 13.13 1.46
C LEU A 153 -8.19 13.26 1.03
N ASN A 154 -9.11 13.51 1.97
CA ASN A 154 -10.50 13.74 1.64
C ASN A 154 -10.68 14.96 0.74
N MET A 155 -10.01 16.07 1.06
CA MET A 155 -10.03 17.26 0.21
C MET A 155 -9.46 16.97 -1.18
N TYR A 156 -8.33 16.28 -1.26
CA TYR A 156 -7.73 15.88 -2.53
C TYR A 156 -8.66 15.01 -3.38
N LEU A 157 -9.32 14.01 -2.78
CA LEU A 157 -10.22 13.11 -3.48
C LEU A 157 -11.54 13.78 -3.93
N THR A 158 -11.92 14.90 -3.32
CA THR A 158 -13.09 15.68 -3.74
C THR A 158 -12.79 16.67 -4.86
N ILE A 159 -11.51 16.95 -5.14
CA ILE A 159 -11.13 17.83 -6.24
C ILE A 159 -11.38 17.10 -7.58
N PRO A 160 -12.18 17.66 -8.48
CA PRO A 160 -12.41 17.05 -9.78
C PRO A 160 -11.11 16.90 -10.58
N ALA A 161 -10.90 15.77 -11.21
CA ALA A 161 -9.66 15.46 -11.94
C ALA A 161 -9.29 16.51 -13.01
N TRP A 162 -10.26 17.23 -13.57
CA TRP A 162 -10.00 18.27 -14.57
C TRP A 162 -9.29 19.51 -14.00
N VAL A 163 -9.36 19.74 -12.69
CA VAL A 163 -8.63 20.85 -12.05
C VAL A 163 -7.13 20.68 -12.20
N PHE A 164 -6.64 19.44 -12.19
CA PHE A 164 -5.21 19.13 -12.36
C PHE A 164 -4.70 19.36 -13.79
N LEU A 165 -5.60 19.49 -14.79
CA LEU A 165 -5.22 19.83 -16.16
C LEU A 165 -4.88 21.32 -16.34
N PHE A 166 -5.23 22.16 -15.39
CA PHE A 166 -5.01 23.62 -15.43
C PHE A 166 -3.96 24.09 -14.40
N LEU A 167 -3.35 23.18 -13.67
CA LEU A 167 -2.20 23.53 -12.83
C LEU A 167 -0.93 23.55 -13.68
N PRO A 168 -0.13 24.63 -13.60
CA PRO A 168 1.07 24.80 -14.38
C PRO A 168 2.16 23.76 -14.05
#